data_9b22bc713c2825dd811c0ed03cef4a03
#
_entry.id   9b22bc713c2825dd811c0ed03cef4a03
#
_cell.length_a   1.000
_cell.length_b   1.000
_cell.length_c   1.000
_cell.angle_alpha   90.00
_cell.angle_beta   90.00
_cell.angle_gamma   90.00
#
_symmetry.space_group_name_H-M   'P 1'
#
loop_
_entity.id
_entity.type
_entity.pdbx_description
1 polymer ?
#
loop_
_entity_poly.entity_id
_entity_poly.type
_entity_poly.pdbx_seq_one_letter_code
_entity_poly.pdbx_strand_id
1 'polypeptide(L)'
;MNRDWVEKDFYQVLGVPDTATAEEVKKAYRKLAQTHHPDANPGDEAAEERFKEVSEAYATLSDPEQRKEYDQVRRLAATGGFRGFSGQPGGGFGGFGGQQVRMEDLEDLLGGSAGGFGDLFGFGSQRSRGGPTQGADMATELTIGFEDAAFGVTTEVTIDGAAACSRCHGSGAEPGTAVTTCPTCGGRGVVAQNQGFFSFSQPCPQCGGVGKLIEEKCAQCRGSGTENRRRNVKLRVPAGVKDGTTLRLRGKGAPGSFGGPSGDLLVKIRVAPSTTFGRKENNLTLKVPITYTEATLGTKIDVPTLNGGVKVKIPAGTPSGKTFRVRGKGIAPERGRQGDLLVTVEVAVPKKVSKDEKRLLEELAGHETEDIRSHLR
;
A
#
# COMPACT_ATOMS: atom_id res chain seq x y z
N MET A 1 17.23 -23.00 -15.34
CA MET A 1 18.35 -22.55 -16.18
C MET A 1 17.75 -21.92 -17.43
N ASN A 2 17.89 -20.62 -17.59
CA ASN A 2 17.27 -19.90 -18.70
C ASN A 2 18.18 -20.08 -19.93
N ARG A 3 17.60 -20.48 -21.06
CA ARG A 3 18.36 -20.79 -22.30
C ARG A 3 19.03 -19.52 -22.86
N ASP A 4 18.43 -18.38 -22.62
CA ASP A 4 18.90 -17.07 -23.07
C ASP A 4 20.21 -16.65 -22.39
N TRP A 5 20.52 -17.18 -21.20
CA TRP A 5 21.79 -16.94 -20.48
C TRP A 5 23.01 -17.54 -21.13
N VAL A 6 22.84 -18.53 -22.02
CA VAL A 6 23.91 -19.17 -22.77
C VAL A 6 24.13 -18.50 -24.13
N GLU A 7 23.06 -17.94 -24.71
CA GLU A 7 23.06 -17.39 -26.07
C GLU A 7 23.35 -15.87 -26.10
N LYS A 8 22.99 -15.12 -25.03
CA LYS A 8 23.11 -13.66 -24.99
C LYS A 8 24.19 -13.21 -24.00
N ASP A 9 25.07 -12.30 -24.44
CA ASP A 9 26.02 -11.61 -23.55
C ASP A 9 25.39 -10.32 -22.98
N PHE A 10 24.84 -10.39 -21.76
CA PHE A 10 24.19 -9.26 -21.11
C PHE A 10 25.11 -8.07 -20.82
N TYR A 11 26.41 -8.31 -20.64
CA TYR A 11 27.38 -7.22 -20.51
C TYR A 11 27.57 -6.49 -21.84
N GLN A 12 27.59 -7.21 -22.94
CA GLN A 12 27.64 -6.63 -24.30
C GLN A 12 26.35 -5.88 -24.64
N VAL A 13 25.19 -6.41 -24.25
CA VAL A 13 23.88 -5.74 -24.44
C VAL A 13 23.86 -4.39 -23.77
N LEU A 14 24.38 -4.28 -22.55
CA LEU A 14 24.47 -3.00 -21.81
C LEU A 14 25.70 -2.15 -22.21
N GLY A 15 26.63 -2.71 -22.99
CA GLY A 15 27.86 -2.00 -23.38
C GLY A 15 28.80 -1.71 -22.21
N VAL A 16 28.86 -2.62 -21.23
CA VAL A 16 29.72 -2.51 -20.04
C VAL A 16 30.68 -3.69 -19.95
N PRO A 17 31.87 -3.55 -19.34
CA PRO A 17 32.76 -4.69 -19.10
C PRO A 17 32.18 -5.65 -18.05
N ASP A 18 32.61 -6.89 -18.07
CA ASP A 18 32.18 -7.92 -17.10
C ASP A 18 32.62 -7.60 -15.65
N THR A 19 33.60 -6.73 -15.48
CA THR A 19 34.06 -6.20 -14.20
C THR A 19 33.26 -4.99 -13.71
N ALA A 20 32.26 -4.52 -14.48
CA ALA A 20 31.50 -3.32 -14.15
C ALA A 20 30.82 -3.41 -12.78
N THR A 21 30.82 -2.29 -12.06
CA THR A 21 30.14 -2.16 -10.78
C THR A 21 28.60 -2.06 -10.97
N ALA A 22 27.84 -2.33 -9.91
CA ALA A 22 26.38 -2.20 -9.96
C ALA A 22 25.91 -0.78 -10.34
N GLU A 23 26.70 0.25 -10.00
CA GLU A 23 26.40 1.63 -10.36
C GLU A 23 26.63 1.89 -11.86
N GLU A 24 27.66 1.33 -12.43
CA GLU A 24 27.95 1.43 -13.88
C GLU A 24 26.90 0.70 -14.70
N VAL A 25 26.49 -0.51 -14.29
CA VAL A 25 25.38 -1.26 -14.90
C VAL A 25 24.09 -0.43 -14.86
N LYS A 26 23.76 0.16 -13.74
CA LYS A 26 22.57 1.01 -13.58
C LYS A 26 22.62 2.27 -14.44
N LYS A 27 23.81 2.90 -14.57
CA LYS A 27 24.03 4.08 -15.39
C LYS A 27 23.87 3.78 -16.88
N ALA A 28 24.45 2.65 -17.34
CA ALA A 28 24.32 2.19 -18.71
C ALA A 28 22.87 1.87 -19.08
N TYR A 29 22.17 1.13 -18.21
CA TYR A 29 20.75 0.85 -18.38
C TYR A 29 19.91 2.11 -18.54
N ARG A 30 20.05 3.09 -17.64
CA ARG A 30 19.28 4.34 -17.72
C ARG A 30 19.47 5.07 -19.03
N LYS A 31 20.70 5.11 -19.53
CA LYS A 31 21.03 5.75 -20.81
C LYS A 31 20.35 5.02 -21.98
N LEU A 32 20.48 3.71 -22.04
CA LEU A 32 19.91 2.89 -23.12
C LEU A 32 18.37 2.86 -23.05
N ALA A 33 17.81 2.72 -21.87
CA ALA A 33 16.36 2.73 -21.67
C ALA A 33 15.73 4.08 -22.08
N GLN A 34 16.40 5.20 -21.83
CA GLN A 34 15.93 6.51 -22.26
C GLN A 34 16.02 6.69 -23.78
N THR A 35 17.05 6.12 -24.41
CA THR A 35 17.24 6.20 -25.87
C THR A 35 16.22 5.35 -26.63
N HIS A 36 15.89 4.16 -26.13
CA HIS A 36 15.01 3.19 -26.77
C HIS A 36 13.63 3.10 -26.15
N HIS A 37 13.21 4.11 -25.35
CA HIS A 37 11.89 4.13 -24.73
C HIS A 37 10.79 4.14 -25.79
N PRO A 38 9.71 3.34 -25.67
CA PRO A 38 8.63 3.31 -26.63
C PRO A 38 7.93 4.67 -26.80
N ASP A 39 7.84 5.48 -25.74
CA ASP A 39 7.26 6.83 -25.83
C ASP A 39 8.16 7.81 -26.61
N ALA A 40 9.46 7.58 -26.63
CA ALA A 40 10.40 8.41 -27.39
C ALA A 40 10.53 7.95 -28.85
N ASN A 41 10.19 6.70 -29.16
CA ASN A 41 10.29 6.06 -30.48
C ASN A 41 8.99 5.34 -30.83
N PRO A 42 7.85 6.03 -30.95
CA PRO A 42 6.55 5.39 -31.21
C PRO A 42 6.52 4.72 -32.58
N GLY A 43 6.27 3.39 -32.58
CA GLY A 43 6.17 2.59 -33.81
C GLY A 43 7.49 2.07 -34.39
N ASP A 44 8.62 2.23 -33.68
CA ASP A 44 9.91 1.65 -34.05
C ASP A 44 10.10 0.27 -33.38
N GLU A 45 9.81 -0.80 -34.13
CA GLU A 45 9.96 -2.19 -33.66
C GLU A 45 11.41 -2.51 -33.24
N ALA A 46 12.42 -1.94 -33.89
CA ALA A 46 13.82 -2.19 -33.56
C ALA A 46 14.18 -1.53 -32.21
N ALA A 47 13.65 -0.34 -31.92
CA ALA A 47 13.82 0.31 -30.63
C ALA A 47 13.13 -0.48 -29.50
N GLU A 48 11.95 -1.05 -29.76
CA GLU A 48 11.20 -1.86 -28.83
C GLU A 48 11.92 -3.18 -28.51
N GLU A 49 12.45 -3.90 -29.51
CA GLU A 49 13.25 -5.09 -29.30
C GLU A 49 14.50 -4.77 -28.48
N ARG A 50 15.19 -3.69 -28.81
CA ARG A 50 16.38 -3.27 -28.09
C ARG A 50 16.09 -2.90 -26.64
N PHE A 51 14.96 -2.26 -26.39
CA PHE A 51 14.50 -1.96 -25.02
C PHE A 51 14.22 -3.23 -24.21
N LYS A 52 13.62 -4.25 -24.82
CA LYS A 52 13.40 -5.56 -24.19
C LYS A 52 14.71 -6.23 -23.80
N GLU A 53 15.68 -6.28 -24.73
CA GLU A 53 17.01 -6.86 -24.48
C GLU A 53 17.74 -6.14 -23.34
N VAL A 54 17.76 -4.81 -23.37
CA VAL A 54 18.39 -3.96 -22.34
C VAL A 54 17.74 -4.16 -20.98
N SER A 55 16.41 -4.31 -20.93
CA SER A 55 15.66 -4.54 -19.69
C SER A 55 15.94 -5.92 -19.10
N GLU A 56 16.03 -6.95 -19.94
CA GLU A 56 16.39 -8.32 -19.54
C GLU A 56 17.82 -8.38 -18.97
N ALA A 57 18.76 -7.76 -19.67
CA ALA A 57 20.14 -7.68 -19.22
C ALA A 57 20.28 -6.97 -17.87
N TYR A 58 19.55 -5.87 -17.67
CA TYR A 58 19.56 -5.15 -16.41
C TYR A 58 18.93 -5.96 -15.27
N ALA A 59 17.81 -6.64 -15.52
CA ALA A 59 17.16 -7.47 -14.51
C ALA A 59 18.11 -8.53 -13.96
N THR A 60 18.92 -9.15 -14.82
CA THR A 60 19.88 -10.18 -14.42
C THR A 60 21.12 -9.60 -13.74
N LEU A 61 21.68 -8.50 -14.25
CA LEU A 61 22.95 -7.95 -13.75
C LEU A 61 22.81 -7.00 -12.55
N SER A 62 21.59 -6.50 -12.27
CA SER A 62 21.33 -5.62 -11.12
C SER A 62 21.23 -6.35 -9.79
N ASP A 63 20.84 -7.61 -9.79
CA ASP A 63 20.76 -8.45 -8.60
C ASP A 63 22.08 -9.19 -8.39
N PRO A 64 22.75 -9.03 -7.22
CA PRO A 64 24.04 -9.66 -6.96
C PRO A 64 24.02 -11.20 -7.02
N GLU A 65 22.91 -11.84 -6.67
CA GLU A 65 22.79 -13.29 -6.68
C GLU A 65 22.58 -13.80 -8.12
N GLN A 66 21.68 -13.18 -8.88
CA GLN A 66 21.43 -13.52 -10.28
C GLN A 66 22.68 -13.27 -11.15
N ARG A 67 23.40 -12.19 -10.88
CA ARG A 67 24.67 -11.90 -11.56
C ARG A 67 25.69 -12.98 -11.32
N LYS A 68 25.86 -13.46 -10.09
CA LYS A 68 26.76 -14.58 -9.76
C LYS A 68 26.38 -15.86 -10.50
N GLU A 69 25.08 -16.19 -10.53
CA GLU A 69 24.60 -17.37 -11.26
C GLU A 69 24.85 -17.24 -12.77
N TYR A 70 24.57 -16.08 -13.34
CA TYR A 70 24.85 -15.80 -14.76
C TYR A 70 26.34 -15.92 -15.07
N ASP A 71 27.23 -15.35 -14.25
CA ASP A 71 28.67 -15.45 -14.40
C ASP A 71 29.19 -16.90 -14.31
N GLN A 72 28.57 -17.73 -13.46
CA GLN A 72 28.87 -19.16 -13.38
C GLN A 72 28.48 -19.91 -14.67
N VAL A 73 27.28 -19.67 -15.18
CA VAL A 73 26.78 -20.26 -16.44
C VAL A 73 27.68 -19.86 -17.61
N ARG A 74 28.08 -18.59 -17.70
CA ARG A 74 28.97 -18.06 -18.72
C ARG A 74 30.36 -18.71 -18.67
N ARG A 75 30.92 -18.90 -17.47
CA ARG A 75 32.21 -19.61 -17.28
C ARG A 75 32.11 -21.08 -17.71
N LEU A 76 31.00 -21.76 -17.36
CA LEU A 76 30.77 -23.15 -17.77
C LEU A 76 30.63 -23.27 -19.30
N ALA A 77 29.94 -22.35 -19.93
CA ALA A 77 29.81 -22.29 -21.40
C ALA A 77 31.16 -22.04 -22.08
N ALA A 78 31.99 -21.14 -21.54
CA ALA A 78 33.32 -20.81 -22.08
C ALA A 78 34.32 -21.97 -21.94
N THR A 79 34.21 -22.82 -20.95
CA THR A 79 35.08 -23.98 -20.72
C THR A 79 34.66 -25.24 -21.49
N GLY A 80 33.66 -25.13 -22.39
CA GLY A 80 33.25 -26.26 -23.25
C GLY A 80 32.51 -27.39 -22.54
N GLY A 81 32.07 -27.16 -21.28
CA GLY A 81 31.37 -28.17 -20.47
C GLY A 81 29.99 -28.58 -20.99
N PHE A 82 29.45 -27.90 -22.02
CA PHE A 82 28.14 -28.20 -22.60
C PHE A 82 28.16 -29.14 -23.81
N ARG A 83 29.34 -29.60 -24.23
CA ARG A 83 29.49 -30.48 -25.41
C ARG A 83 29.11 -31.95 -25.16
N GLY A 84 28.74 -32.32 -23.92
CA GLY A 84 28.45 -33.72 -23.52
C GLY A 84 26.96 -34.09 -23.44
N PHE A 85 26.01 -33.16 -23.69
CA PHE A 85 24.57 -33.43 -23.46
C PHE A 85 23.71 -33.49 -24.75
N SER A 86 24.31 -33.65 -25.92
CA SER A 86 23.54 -33.87 -27.15
C SER A 86 23.56 -35.35 -27.54
N GLY A 87 22.67 -36.12 -26.92
CA GLY A 87 22.50 -37.53 -27.32
C GLY A 87 21.49 -38.28 -26.48
N GLN A 88 20.20 -37.99 -26.60
CA GLN A 88 19.11 -38.95 -26.54
C GLN A 88 17.80 -38.31 -26.95
N PRO A 89 17.15 -38.70 -28.06
CA PRO A 89 15.81 -38.24 -28.41
C PRO A 89 14.79 -39.14 -27.72
N GLY A 90 14.02 -38.61 -26.80
CA GLY A 90 12.88 -39.33 -26.23
C GLY A 90 12.40 -38.81 -24.88
N GLY A 91 11.43 -37.95 -24.86
CA GLY A 91 10.72 -37.60 -23.61
C GLY A 91 10.01 -36.25 -23.72
N GLY A 92 8.79 -36.28 -24.29
CA GLY A 92 7.98 -35.12 -24.57
C GLY A 92 7.70 -34.24 -23.39
N PHE A 93 7.90 -32.96 -23.58
CA PHE A 93 7.18 -31.92 -22.83
C PHE A 93 6.34 -31.16 -23.86
N GLY A 94 5.14 -31.70 -24.07
CA GLY A 94 4.14 -31.13 -24.97
C GLY A 94 3.49 -29.90 -24.35
N GLY A 95 3.39 -28.87 -25.15
CA GLY A 95 2.21 -28.06 -25.23
C GLY A 95 2.12 -26.85 -24.31
N PHE A 96 2.71 -25.73 -24.71
CA PHE A 96 2.04 -24.45 -24.55
C PHE A 96 1.83 -23.86 -25.94
N GLY A 97 0.66 -24.20 -26.49
CA GLY A 97 0.13 -23.63 -27.73
C GLY A 97 -0.08 -22.14 -27.60
N GLY A 98 0.25 -21.43 -28.68
CA GLY A 98 0.15 -19.99 -28.85
C GLY A 98 -1.15 -19.38 -28.37
N GLN A 99 -1.04 -18.54 -27.41
CA GLN A 99 -2.05 -17.56 -27.11
C GLN A 99 -1.36 -16.20 -27.10
N GLN A 100 -1.71 -15.38 -28.07
CA GLN A 100 -1.28 -13.99 -28.17
C GLN A 100 -1.73 -13.25 -26.91
N VAL A 101 -0.81 -13.00 -26.00
CA VAL A 101 -1.02 -12.13 -24.83
C VAL A 101 -1.06 -10.69 -25.38
N ARG A 102 -2.20 -10.03 -25.24
CA ARG A 102 -2.38 -8.64 -25.62
C ARG A 102 -1.54 -7.74 -24.71
N MET A 103 -0.99 -6.69 -25.31
CA MET A 103 -0.07 -5.73 -24.67
C MET A 103 -0.69 -4.98 -23.47
N GLU A 104 -2.03 -4.90 -23.42
CA GLU A 104 -2.80 -4.30 -22.32
C GLU A 104 -2.74 -5.11 -21.02
N ASP A 105 -2.56 -6.44 -21.11
CA ASP A 105 -2.42 -7.33 -19.94
C ASP A 105 -1.02 -7.27 -19.32
N LEU A 106 -0.02 -6.75 -20.05
CA LEU A 106 1.36 -6.65 -19.58
C LEU A 106 1.59 -5.41 -18.69
N GLU A 107 0.81 -4.36 -18.89
CA GLU A 107 0.91 -3.10 -18.12
C GLU A 107 0.32 -3.27 -16.70
N ASP A 108 -0.76 -4.04 -16.58
CA ASP A 108 -1.35 -4.42 -15.28
C ASP A 108 -0.46 -5.40 -14.49
N LEU A 109 0.31 -6.23 -15.21
CA LEU A 109 1.24 -7.18 -14.61
C LEU A 109 2.55 -6.52 -14.13
N LEU A 110 2.96 -5.42 -14.76
CA LEU A 110 4.21 -4.71 -14.45
C LEU A 110 4.00 -3.52 -13.49
N GLY A 111 2.78 -2.96 -13.42
CA GLY A 111 2.44 -1.78 -12.63
C GLY A 111 1.96 -2.07 -11.20
N GLY A 112 1.68 -3.29 -10.85
CA GLY A 112 1.17 -3.70 -9.54
C GLY A 112 2.24 -4.33 -8.65
N SER A 113 2.86 -3.54 -7.81
CA SER A 113 3.50 -3.94 -6.54
C SER A 113 4.39 -5.20 -6.58
N ALA A 114 5.64 -5.03 -6.32
CA ALA A 114 6.81 -5.93 -6.19
C ALA A 114 6.63 -7.38 -5.62
N GLY A 115 5.54 -8.07 -5.92
CA GLY A 115 5.23 -9.41 -5.38
C GLY A 115 4.81 -10.47 -6.40
N GLY A 116 4.48 -10.10 -7.65
CA GLY A 116 3.82 -11.02 -8.59
C GLY A 116 4.72 -11.85 -9.51
N PHE A 117 5.95 -11.43 -9.75
CA PHE A 117 6.83 -12.09 -10.72
C PHE A 117 7.44 -13.42 -10.21
N GLY A 118 7.54 -13.58 -8.90
CA GLY A 118 8.06 -14.80 -8.28
C GLY A 118 7.09 -16.00 -8.35
N ASP A 119 5.79 -15.75 -8.43
CA ASP A 119 4.77 -16.81 -8.45
C ASP A 119 4.55 -17.40 -9.85
N LEU A 120 4.79 -16.63 -10.92
CA LEU A 120 4.56 -17.08 -12.30
C LEU A 120 5.69 -17.97 -12.85
N PHE A 121 6.93 -17.81 -12.35
CA PHE A 121 8.08 -18.60 -12.79
C PHE A 121 8.42 -19.81 -11.91
N GLY A 122 7.53 -20.19 -10.98
CA GLY A 122 7.71 -21.42 -10.19
C GLY A 122 8.88 -21.39 -9.20
N PHE A 123 9.55 -20.26 -8.99
CA PHE A 123 10.49 -20.02 -7.90
C PHE A 123 9.81 -19.45 -6.65
N GLY A 124 8.46 -19.34 -6.67
CA GLY A 124 7.69 -19.13 -5.47
C GLY A 124 8.11 -20.17 -4.46
N SER A 125 8.79 -19.74 -3.41
CA SER A 125 9.22 -20.54 -2.28
C SER A 125 8.16 -21.61 -2.03
N GLN A 126 8.53 -22.85 -2.27
CA GLN A 126 7.79 -24.04 -1.89
C GLN A 126 7.54 -23.91 -0.38
N ARG A 127 6.45 -23.20 -0.03
CA ARG A 127 5.99 -23.11 1.36
C ARG A 127 5.82 -24.55 1.78
N SER A 128 6.79 -25.06 2.51
CA SER A 128 6.72 -26.36 3.13
C SER A 128 5.42 -26.43 3.89
N ARG A 129 4.46 -27.16 3.35
CA ARG A 129 3.08 -27.31 3.86
C ARG A 129 3.01 -27.96 5.25
N GLY A 130 4.09 -27.99 6.01
CA GLY A 130 4.15 -28.69 7.26
C GLY A 130 4.86 -27.98 8.42
N GLY A 131 5.35 -26.75 8.23
CA GLY A 131 5.99 -25.96 9.31
C GLY A 131 5.09 -24.90 9.91
N PRO A 132 5.53 -24.21 10.99
CA PRO A 132 4.87 -23.05 11.53
C PRO A 132 4.69 -21.98 10.43
N THR A 133 3.45 -21.66 10.09
CA THR A 133 3.16 -20.64 9.06
C THR A 133 2.59 -19.40 9.70
N GLN A 134 3.01 -18.26 9.22
CA GLN A 134 2.45 -16.98 9.66
C GLN A 134 0.97 -16.90 9.28
N GLY A 135 0.16 -16.35 10.19
CA GLY A 135 -1.26 -16.09 9.95
C GLY A 135 -1.45 -15.02 8.87
N ALA A 136 -2.58 -15.08 8.21
CA ALA A 136 -2.95 -14.08 7.21
C ALA A 136 -3.15 -12.70 7.84
N ASP A 137 -2.80 -11.66 7.10
CA ASP A 137 -3.15 -10.29 7.46
C ASP A 137 -4.67 -10.10 7.32
N MET A 138 -5.24 -9.29 8.20
CA MET A 138 -6.66 -8.94 8.18
C MET A 138 -6.81 -7.46 7.88
N ALA A 139 -7.81 -7.10 7.08
CA ALA A 139 -8.13 -5.71 6.78
C ALA A 139 -9.53 -5.36 7.32
N THR A 140 -9.66 -4.17 7.87
CA THR A 140 -10.93 -3.61 8.31
C THR A 140 -10.97 -2.11 8.11
N GLU A 141 -12.16 -1.51 8.12
CA GLU A 141 -12.34 -0.07 8.04
C GLU A 141 -12.89 0.47 9.36
N LEU A 142 -12.42 1.65 9.74
CA LEU A 142 -12.89 2.37 10.92
C LEU A 142 -13.26 3.80 10.52
N THR A 143 -14.52 4.18 10.73
CA THR A 143 -14.96 5.56 10.53
C THR A 143 -14.86 6.33 11.85
N ILE A 144 -14.18 7.48 11.81
CA ILE A 144 -14.02 8.39 12.97
C ILE A 144 -14.54 9.77 12.63
N GLY A 145 -14.87 10.55 13.65
CA GLY A 145 -15.28 11.95 13.49
C GLY A 145 -14.11 12.82 13.00
N PHE A 146 -14.47 13.98 12.43
CA PHE A 146 -13.48 14.95 11.96
C PHE A 146 -12.60 15.48 13.10
N GLU A 147 -13.20 15.76 14.25
CA GLU A 147 -12.49 16.24 15.43
C GLU A 147 -11.58 15.17 16.02
N ASP A 148 -12.06 13.92 16.08
CA ASP A 148 -11.25 12.78 16.50
C ASP A 148 -10.02 12.57 15.60
N ALA A 149 -10.20 12.78 14.29
CA ALA A 149 -9.08 12.72 13.34
C ALA A 149 -8.09 13.88 13.53
N ALA A 150 -8.59 15.06 13.94
CA ALA A 150 -7.75 16.23 14.16
C ALA A 150 -6.93 16.13 15.45
N PHE A 151 -7.55 15.65 16.55
CA PHE A 151 -6.92 15.57 17.88
C PHE A 151 -6.23 14.21 18.14
N GLY A 152 -6.61 13.19 17.39
CA GLY A 152 -6.28 11.81 17.69
C GLY A 152 -7.21 11.23 18.75
N VAL A 153 -7.47 9.93 18.63
CA VAL A 153 -8.38 9.22 19.52
C VAL A 153 -7.89 7.81 19.78
N THR A 154 -8.15 7.32 20.99
CA THR A 154 -7.99 5.90 21.31
C THR A 154 -9.36 5.25 21.30
N THR A 155 -9.55 4.29 20.38
CA THR A 155 -10.83 3.62 20.20
C THR A 155 -10.64 2.11 20.09
N GLU A 156 -11.72 1.36 20.07
CA GLU A 156 -11.69 -0.09 19.88
C GLU A 156 -12.29 -0.44 18.52
N VAL A 157 -11.61 -1.34 17.84
CA VAL A 157 -12.08 -1.90 16.58
C VAL A 157 -12.52 -3.33 16.82
N THR A 158 -13.76 -3.64 16.47
CA THR A 158 -14.30 -4.99 16.55
C THR A 158 -13.93 -5.75 15.27
N ILE A 159 -13.39 -6.94 15.45
CA ILE A 159 -12.97 -7.82 14.34
C ILE A 159 -13.67 -9.16 14.52
N ASP A 160 -14.34 -9.61 13.47
CA ASP A 160 -14.91 -10.94 13.38
C ASP A 160 -13.96 -11.81 12.56
N GLY A 161 -13.57 -12.97 13.07
CA GLY A 161 -12.72 -13.89 12.33
C GLY A 161 -11.91 -14.86 13.19
N ALA A 162 -10.97 -15.53 12.54
CA ALA A 162 -10.13 -16.50 13.20
C ALA A 162 -9.30 -15.84 14.32
N ALA A 163 -9.35 -16.42 15.49
CA ALA A 163 -8.58 -16.05 16.66
C ALA A 163 -7.94 -17.29 17.28
N ALA A 164 -6.89 -17.12 18.06
CA ALA A 164 -6.38 -18.23 18.84
C ALA A 164 -7.48 -18.75 19.78
N CYS A 165 -7.63 -20.05 19.87
CA CYS A 165 -8.62 -20.70 20.72
C CYS A 165 -8.45 -20.24 22.16
N SER A 166 -9.53 -19.83 22.79
CA SER A 166 -9.52 -19.30 24.16
C SER A 166 -9.11 -20.33 25.20
N ARG A 167 -9.34 -21.64 24.93
CA ARG A 167 -9.03 -22.73 25.84
C ARG A 167 -7.57 -23.18 25.75
N CYS A 168 -7.07 -23.42 24.54
CA CYS A 168 -5.72 -23.94 24.33
C CYS A 168 -4.69 -22.89 23.90
N HIS A 169 -5.09 -21.64 23.76
CA HIS A 169 -4.22 -20.50 23.37
C HIS A 169 -3.39 -20.75 22.10
N GLY A 170 -3.96 -21.53 21.15
CA GLY A 170 -3.33 -21.80 19.86
C GLY A 170 -2.54 -23.11 19.80
N SER A 171 -2.38 -23.86 20.90
CA SER A 171 -1.63 -25.12 20.90
C SER A 171 -2.36 -26.26 20.17
N GLY A 172 -3.69 -26.22 20.14
CA GLY A 172 -4.54 -27.30 19.64
C GLY A 172 -4.70 -28.47 20.62
N ALA A 173 -3.93 -28.51 21.71
CA ALA A 173 -3.98 -29.55 22.73
C ALA A 173 -4.89 -29.15 23.90
N GLU A 174 -5.45 -30.11 24.60
CA GLU A 174 -6.19 -29.87 25.83
C GLU A 174 -5.23 -29.26 26.88
N PRO A 175 -5.65 -28.24 27.65
CA PRO A 175 -4.82 -27.67 28.73
C PRO A 175 -4.35 -28.74 29.70
N GLY A 176 -3.05 -28.81 29.96
CA GLY A 176 -2.42 -29.82 30.82
C GLY A 176 -1.88 -31.05 30.11
N THR A 177 -2.14 -31.21 28.80
CA THR A 177 -1.56 -32.30 28.00
C THR A 177 -0.28 -31.86 27.30
N ALA A 178 0.67 -32.79 27.18
CA ALA A 178 1.95 -32.51 26.53
C ALA A 178 1.80 -32.43 25.01
N VAL A 179 2.43 -31.44 24.41
CA VAL A 179 2.59 -31.38 22.96
C VAL A 179 4.03 -31.76 22.65
N THR A 180 4.23 -32.93 22.05
CA THR A 180 5.55 -33.44 21.72
C THR A 180 5.92 -33.16 20.27
N THR A 181 7.20 -32.89 20.02
CA THR A 181 7.68 -32.75 18.64
C THR A 181 7.61 -34.09 17.94
N CYS A 182 7.05 -34.15 16.74
CA CYS A 182 6.96 -35.39 15.98
C CYS A 182 8.36 -36.00 15.71
N PRO A 183 8.66 -37.20 16.20
CA PRO A 183 9.99 -37.79 16.04
C PRO A 183 10.30 -38.14 14.58
N THR A 184 9.30 -38.48 13.78
CA THR A 184 9.48 -38.88 12.37
C THR A 184 9.97 -37.73 11.48
N CYS A 185 9.45 -36.53 11.69
CA CYS A 185 9.83 -35.35 10.90
C CYS A 185 10.68 -34.32 11.64
N GLY A 186 10.97 -34.55 12.92
CA GLY A 186 11.72 -33.61 13.77
C GLY A 186 11.07 -32.24 13.86
N GLY A 187 9.74 -32.16 13.81
CA GLY A 187 8.99 -30.91 13.85
C GLY A 187 8.76 -30.23 12.49
N ARG A 188 9.35 -30.75 11.40
CA ARG A 188 9.24 -30.12 10.07
C ARG A 188 7.86 -30.32 9.41
N GLY A 189 7.07 -31.29 9.88
CA GLY A 189 5.77 -31.60 9.29
C GLY A 189 5.84 -32.34 7.95
N VAL A 190 7.00 -32.40 7.32
CA VAL A 190 7.23 -33.07 6.04
C VAL A 190 8.38 -34.05 6.14
N VAL A 191 8.31 -35.11 5.35
CA VAL A 191 9.38 -36.10 5.17
C VAL A 191 9.79 -36.10 3.71
N ALA A 192 11.09 -36.18 3.44
CA ALA A 192 11.60 -36.31 2.10
C ALA A 192 11.53 -37.79 1.68
N GLN A 193 10.86 -38.06 0.58
CA GLN A 193 10.86 -39.36 -0.05
C GLN A 193 11.75 -39.27 -1.30
N ASN A 194 12.91 -39.93 -1.24
CA ASN A 194 13.85 -39.98 -2.35
C ASN A 194 13.46 -41.12 -3.28
N GLN A 195 13.13 -40.80 -4.52
CA GLN A 195 12.96 -41.74 -5.61
C GLN A 195 14.02 -41.44 -6.69
N GLY A 196 15.19 -42.01 -6.51
CA GLY A 196 16.30 -41.81 -7.41
C GLY A 196 16.82 -40.37 -7.46
N PHE A 197 16.78 -39.74 -8.62
CA PHE A 197 17.25 -38.35 -8.82
C PHE A 197 16.26 -37.28 -8.35
N PHE A 198 15.05 -37.65 -7.95
CA PHE A 198 14.03 -36.69 -7.51
C PHE A 198 13.70 -36.90 -6.02
N SER A 199 13.72 -35.80 -5.28
CA SER A 199 13.30 -35.77 -3.87
C SER A 199 11.97 -35.01 -3.76
N PHE A 200 10.93 -35.71 -3.35
CA PHE A 200 9.61 -35.17 -3.12
C PHE A 200 9.36 -34.99 -1.63
N SER A 201 8.88 -33.81 -1.23
CA SER A 201 8.42 -33.58 0.15
C SER A 201 6.98 -33.99 0.30
N GLN A 202 6.71 -34.95 1.17
CA GLN A 202 5.35 -35.38 1.52
C GLN A 202 4.99 -34.98 2.95
N PRO A 203 3.70 -34.70 3.26
CA PRO A 203 3.26 -34.51 4.63
C PRO A 203 3.65 -35.74 5.48
N CYS A 204 4.21 -35.49 6.65
CA CYS A 204 4.63 -36.56 7.54
C CYS A 204 3.40 -37.45 7.91
N PRO A 205 3.45 -38.77 7.66
CA PRO A 205 2.32 -39.65 7.89
C PRO A 205 1.93 -39.76 9.36
N GLN A 206 2.87 -39.55 10.28
CA GLN A 206 2.63 -39.64 11.71
C GLN A 206 1.87 -38.43 12.27
N CYS A 207 2.26 -37.20 11.87
CA CYS A 207 1.68 -35.95 12.36
C CYS A 207 0.71 -35.28 11.37
N GLY A 208 0.51 -35.83 10.18
CA GLY A 208 -0.37 -35.28 9.15
C GLY A 208 0.07 -33.88 8.66
N GLY A 209 1.35 -33.53 8.79
CA GLY A 209 1.86 -32.21 8.39
C GLY A 209 1.99 -31.21 9.54
N VAL A 210 1.49 -31.51 10.74
CA VAL A 210 1.47 -30.59 11.89
C VAL A 210 2.85 -30.37 12.50
N GLY A 211 3.77 -31.33 12.37
CA GLY A 211 5.10 -31.30 13.00
C GLY A 211 5.09 -31.63 14.49
N LYS A 212 3.93 -31.72 15.11
CA LYS A 212 3.72 -32.00 16.54
C LYS A 212 2.72 -33.13 16.73
N LEU A 213 2.85 -33.88 17.79
CA LEU A 213 1.91 -34.88 18.22
C LEU A 213 1.13 -34.35 19.41
N ILE A 214 -0.19 -34.40 19.31
CA ILE A 214 -1.13 -33.96 20.34
C ILE A 214 -1.80 -35.24 20.85
N GLU A 215 -1.56 -35.59 22.10
CA GLU A 215 -2.18 -36.79 22.73
C GLU A 215 -3.69 -36.57 22.88
N GLU A 216 -4.08 -35.44 23.47
CA GLU A 216 -5.50 -35.10 23.63
C GLU A 216 -5.78 -33.78 22.90
N LYS A 217 -6.67 -33.82 21.92
CA LYS A 217 -7.10 -32.65 21.17
C LYS A 217 -7.97 -31.74 22.03
N CYS A 218 -7.73 -30.43 21.99
CA CYS A 218 -8.57 -29.46 22.66
C CYS A 218 -10.05 -29.64 22.28
N ALA A 219 -10.92 -29.80 23.27
CA ALA A 219 -12.34 -30.02 23.06
C ALA A 219 -13.04 -28.88 22.32
N GLN A 220 -12.56 -27.64 22.48
CA GLN A 220 -13.15 -26.45 21.86
C GLN A 220 -12.77 -26.30 20.38
N CYS A 221 -11.50 -26.36 20.04
CA CYS A 221 -11.03 -26.18 18.66
C CYS A 221 -10.75 -27.49 17.92
N ARG A 222 -10.92 -28.64 18.57
CA ARG A 222 -10.72 -29.99 17.99
C ARG A 222 -9.36 -30.20 17.35
N GLY A 223 -8.33 -29.54 17.92
CA GLY A 223 -6.96 -29.68 17.46
C GLY A 223 -6.50 -28.57 16.49
N SER A 224 -7.39 -27.70 15.97
CA SER A 224 -7.04 -26.63 15.04
C SER A 224 -6.22 -25.50 15.68
N GLY A 225 -6.32 -25.31 16.98
CA GLY A 225 -5.71 -24.19 17.70
C GLY A 225 -6.42 -22.85 17.48
N THR A 226 -7.42 -22.80 16.60
CA THR A 226 -8.11 -21.56 16.22
C THR A 226 -9.63 -21.70 16.38
N GLU A 227 -10.30 -20.57 16.63
CA GLU A 227 -11.75 -20.46 16.67
C GLU A 227 -12.19 -19.16 16.00
N ASN A 228 -13.37 -19.14 15.40
CA ASN A 228 -13.96 -17.91 14.91
C ASN A 228 -14.67 -17.21 16.05
N ARG A 229 -14.20 -16.00 16.38
CA ARG A 229 -14.86 -15.18 17.41
C ARG A 229 -14.69 -13.69 17.14
N ARG A 230 -15.63 -12.96 17.68
CA ARG A 230 -15.56 -11.49 17.75
C ARG A 230 -14.56 -11.07 18.83
N ARG A 231 -13.66 -10.16 18.48
CA ARG A 231 -12.67 -9.58 19.42
C ARG A 231 -12.55 -8.09 19.23
N ASN A 232 -12.33 -7.37 20.32
CA ASN A 232 -12.07 -5.96 20.31
C ASN A 232 -10.55 -5.70 20.40
N VAL A 233 -10.04 -4.87 19.50
CA VAL A 233 -8.64 -4.48 19.49
C VAL A 233 -8.55 -2.98 19.73
N LYS A 234 -7.82 -2.57 20.75
CA LYS A 234 -7.55 -1.16 21.02
C LYS A 234 -6.62 -0.60 19.96
N LEU A 235 -7.03 0.53 19.38
CA LEU A 235 -6.31 1.27 18.37
C LEU A 235 -6.13 2.71 18.80
N ARG A 236 -4.90 3.20 18.80
CA ARG A 236 -4.59 4.61 18.93
C ARG A 236 -4.45 5.23 17.55
N VAL A 237 -5.36 6.12 17.20
CA VAL A 237 -5.31 6.91 15.98
C VAL A 237 -4.50 8.18 16.27
N PRO A 238 -3.41 8.45 15.54
CA PRO A 238 -2.60 9.64 15.77
C PRO A 238 -3.34 10.92 15.37
N ALA A 239 -3.01 12.03 16.05
CA ALA A 239 -3.55 13.34 15.70
C ALA A 239 -3.15 13.74 14.27
N GLY A 240 -4.12 14.33 13.56
CA GLY A 240 -3.91 14.79 12.18
C GLY A 240 -3.99 13.69 11.13
N VAL A 241 -4.48 12.49 11.46
CA VAL A 241 -4.65 11.41 10.48
C VAL A 241 -5.49 11.88 9.28
N LYS A 242 -5.11 11.44 8.08
CA LYS A 242 -5.85 11.76 6.85
C LYS A 242 -6.85 10.66 6.53
N ASP A 243 -7.91 11.02 5.80
CA ASP A 243 -8.83 10.03 5.24
C ASP A 243 -8.09 9.04 4.35
N GLY A 244 -8.48 7.76 4.41
CA GLY A 244 -7.85 6.67 3.67
C GLY A 244 -6.51 6.18 4.25
N THR A 245 -6.00 6.77 5.33
CA THR A 245 -4.76 6.29 5.99
C THR A 245 -4.95 4.89 6.55
N THR A 246 -4.00 3.99 6.26
CA THR A 246 -4.01 2.62 6.80
C THR A 246 -3.05 2.52 7.98
N LEU A 247 -3.56 2.10 9.12
CA LEU A 247 -2.79 1.83 10.34
C LEU A 247 -2.54 0.33 10.47
N ARG A 248 -1.29 -0.07 10.65
CA ARG A 248 -0.87 -1.47 10.81
C ARG A 248 -0.65 -1.81 12.28
N LEU A 249 -1.42 -2.76 12.77
CA LEU A 249 -1.31 -3.33 14.12
C LEU A 249 -0.65 -4.70 14.03
N ARG A 250 0.63 -4.75 14.40
CA ARG A 250 1.45 -5.97 14.27
C ARG A 250 0.92 -7.09 15.15
N GLY A 251 0.84 -8.30 14.59
CA GLY A 251 0.41 -9.51 15.29
C GLY A 251 -1.06 -9.51 15.73
N LYS A 252 -1.90 -8.62 15.18
CA LYS A 252 -3.34 -8.54 15.48
C LYS A 252 -4.22 -9.09 14.35
N GLY A 253 -3.63 -9.67 13.31
CA GLY A 253 -4.31 -10.38 12.23
C GLY A 253 -4.81 -11.77 12.62
N ALA A 254 -4.95 -12.66 11.66
CA ALA A 254 -5.30 -14.05 11.90
C ALA A 254 -4.16 -14.79 12.62
N PRO A 255 -4.48 -15.76 13.48
CA PRO A 255 -3.45 -16.58 14.12
C PRO A 255 -2.70 -17.42 13.07
N GLY A 256 -1.40 -17.62 13.29
CA GLY A 256 -0.61 -18.52 12.48
C GLY A 256 -0.97 -19.98 12.74
N SER A 257 -0.70 -20.84 11.75
CA SER A 257 -0.90 -22.27 11.88
C SER A 257 0.33 -22.93 12.54
N PHE A 258 0.09 -24.01 13.28
CA PHE A 258 1.12 -24.84 13.91
C PHE A 258 2.09 -24.09 14.82
N GLY A 259 1.60 -23.03 15.49
CA GLY A 259 2.42 -22.18 16.38
C GLY A 259 3.21 -21.09 15.66
N GLY A 260 2.90 -20.82 14.40
CA GLY A 260 3.42 -19.67 13.67
C GLY A 260 2.91 -18.33 14.24
N PRO A 261 3.60 -17.22 13.98
CA PRO A 261 3.19 -15.90 14.46
C PRO A 261 1.86 -15.50 13.79
N SER A 262 1.07 -14.68 14.49
CA SER A 262 -0.12 -14.06 13.91
C SER A 262 0.26 -13.09 12.80
N GLY A 263 -0.60 -12.94 11.81
CA GLY A 263 -0.53 -11.86 10.83
C GLY A 263 -0.81 -10.50 11.45
N ASP A 264 -0.88 -9.47 10.64
CA ASP A 264 -1.13 -8.11 11.06
C ASP A 264 -2.58 -7.69 10.78
N LEU A 265 -3.04 -6.68 11.52
CA LEU A 265 -4.32 -6.05 11.25
C LEU A 265 -4.08 -4.70 10.59
N LEU A 266 -4.65 -4.53 9.41
CA LEU A 266 -4.63 -3.30 8.63
C LEU A 266 -5.96 -2.59 8.83
N VAL A 267 -5.94 -1.44 9.51
CA VAL A 267 -7.14 -0.63 9.76
C VAL A 267 -7.11 0.59 8.86
N LYS A 268 -8.01 0.65 7.88
CA LYS A 268 -8.19 1.80 7.01
C LYS A 268 -9.08 2.82 7.69
N ILE A 269 -8.55 3.99 7.96
CA ILE A 269 -9.28 5.08 8.60
C ILE A 269 -10.13 5.82 7.58
N ARG A 270 -11.42 5.97 7.87
CA ARG A 270 -12.35 6.86 7.19
C ARG A 270 -12.67 8.03 8.08
N VAL A 271 -12.49 9.25 7.58
CA VAL A 271 -12.79 10.47 8.31
C VAL A 271 -14.13 11.02 7.83
N ALA A 272 -15.11 11.06 8.73
CA ALA A 272 -16.40 11.67 8.43
C ALA A 272 -16.22 13.16 8.13
N PRO A 273 -16.89 13.72 7.11
CA PRO A 273 -16.82 15.15 6.81
C PRO A 273 -17.41 15.97 7.95
N SER A 274 -16.82 17.11 8.25
CA SER A 274 -17.41 18.09 9.16
C SER A 274 -18.41 18.99 8.40
N THR A 275 -19.48 19.38 9.06
CA THR A 275 -20.45 20.36 8.52
C THR A 275 -19.92 21.79 8.53
N THR A 276 -18.93 22.05 9.38
CA THR A 276 -18.39 23.40 9.61
C THR A 276 -17.03 23.59 8.96
N PHE A 277 -16.15 22.60 9.09
CA PHE A 277 -14.77 22.71 8.67
C PHE A 277 -14.48 21.86 7.45
N GLY A 278 -13.78 22.45 6.48
CA GLY A 278 -13.06 21.69 5.47
C GLY A 278 -11.59 21.49 5.86
N ARG A 279 -10.90 20.59 5.19
CA ARG A 279 -9.49 20.31 5.41
C ARG A 279 -8.68 20.44 4.12
N LYS A 280 -7.57 21.17 4.18
CA LYS A 280 -6.56 21.22 3.12
C LYS A 280 -5.21 20.93 3.76
N GLU A 281 -4.73 19.67 3.64
CA GLU A 281 -3.56 19.16 4.36
C GLU A 281 -3.70 19.29 5.89
N ASN A 282 -2.88 20.14 6.53
CA ASN A 282 -2.98 20.45 7.95
C ASN A 282 -3.79 21.73 8.22
N ASN A 283 -4.14 22.48 7.18
CA ASN A 283 -4.96 23.67 7.34
C ASN A 283 -6.45 23.32 7.41
N LEU A 284 -7.16 24.07 8.20
CA LEU A 284 -8.62 24.07 8.22
C LEU A 284 -9.13 25.16 7.29
N THR A 285 -10.24 24.89 6.62
CA THR A 285 -10.94 25.88 5.82
C THR A 285 -12.33 26.09 6.41
N LEU A 286 -12.74 27.33 6.48
CA LEU A 286 -14.06 27.71 6.98
C LEU A 286 -14.62 28.81 6.10
N LYS A 287 -15.88 28.67 5.68
CA LYS A 287 -16.62 29.69 4.98
C LYS A 287 -17.51 30.41 5.98
N VAL A 288 -17.39 31.73 6.02
CA VAL A 288 -18.15 32.56 6.94
C VAL A 288 -18.98 33.57 6.14
N PRO A 289 -20.32 33.52 6.25
CA PRO A 289 -21.16 34.53 5.64
C PRO A 289 -21.01 35.85 6.41
N ILE A 290 -20.87 36.95 5.68
CA ILE A 290 -20.89 38.32 6.20
C ILE A 290 -21.89 39.15 5.41
N THR A 291 -22.41 40.20 6.02
CA THR A 291 -23.29 41.13 5.33
C THR A 291 -22.53 42.07 4.40
N TYR A 292 -23.21 42.71 3.44
CA TYR A 292 -22.64 43.75 2.60
C TYR A 292 -22.07 44.90 3.44
N THR A 293 -22.80 45.35 4.46
CA THR A 293 -22.36 46.42 5.37
C THR A 293 -21.10 46.06 6.14
N GLU A 294 -21.01 44.82 6.64
CA GLU A 294 -19.81 44.33 7.31
C GLU A 294 -18.60 44.24 6.36
N ALA A 295 -18.82 43.82 5.10
CA ALA A 295 -17.77 43.77 4.09
C ALA A 295 -17.26 45.17 3.73
N THR A 296 -18.16 46.15 3.63
CA THR A 296 -17.86 47.51 3.19
C THR A 296 -17.25 48.35 4.31
N LEU A 297 -17.84 48.32 5.52
CA LEU A 297 -17.39 49.12 6.65
C LEU A 297 -16.29 48.47 7.49
N GLY A 298 -16.12 47.15 7.32
CA GLY A 298 -15.24 46.34 8.15
C GLY A 298 -15.88 45.96 9.47
N THR A 299 -15.49 44.82 10.00
CA THR A 299 -16.06 44.30 11.26
C THR A 299 -15.07 43.37 11.97
N LYS A 300 -15.44 42.96 13.20
CA LYS A 300 -14.78 41.86 13.92
C LYS A 300 -15.78 40.76 14.13
N ILE A 301 -15.48 39.58 13.58
CA ILE A 301 -16.34 38.41 13.69
C ILE A 301 -15.71 37.38 14.63
N ASP A 302 -16.56 36.68 15.38
CA ASP A 302 -16.15 35.52 16.17
C ASP A 302 -16.25 34.27 15.29
N VAL A 303 -15.11 33.57 15.11
CA VAL A 303 -15.00 32.43 14.24
C VAL A 303 -14.71 31.20 15.08
N PRO A 304 -15.45 30.10 14.93
CA PRO A 304 -15.16 28.86 15.64
C PRO A 304 -13.80 28.26 15.18
N THR A 305 -13.13 27.61 16.10
CA THR A 305 -11.93 26.81 15.85
C THR A 305 -12.11 25.46 16.54
N LEU A 306 -11.25 24.51 16.26
CA LEU A 306 -11.28 23.21 16.97
C LEU A 306 -11.12 23.35 18.49
N ASN A 307 -10.49 24.43 18.96
CA ASN A 307 -10.22 24.68 20.38
C ASN A 307 -10.88 26.01 20.85
N GLY A 308 -12.17 26.15 20.63
CA GLY A 308 -12.94 27.38 21.02
C GLY A 308 -13.07 28.39 19.87
N GLY A 309 -13.21 29.68 20.19
CA GLY A 309 -13.39 30.74 19.19
C GLY A 309 -12.17 31.65 19.04
N VAL A 310 -12.11 32.38 17.94
CA VAL A 310 -11.10 33.41 17.66
C VAL A 310 -11.74 34.60 16.98
N LYS A 311 -11.37 35.83 17.39
CA LYS A 311 -11.81 37.06 16.74
C LYS A 311 -10.98 37.36 15.51
N VAL A 312 -11.65 37.45 14.37
CA VAL A 312 -11.02 37.80 13.07
C VAL A 312 -11.48 39.20 12.70
N LYS A 313 -10.51 40.09 12.43
CA LYS A 313 -10.79 41.44 11.94
C LYS A 313 -10.93 41.41 10.43
N ILE A 314 -12.06 41.85 9.92
CA ILE A 314 -12.34 42.05 8.52
C ILE A 314 -12.13 43.53 8.21
N PRO A 315 -11.16 43.88 7.35
CA PRO A 315 -10.94 45.26 6.93
C PRO A 315 -12.14 45.80 6.11
N ALA A 316 -12.31 47.10 6.11
CA ALA A 316 -13.27 47.76 5.23
C ALA A 316 -12.90 47.53 3.76
N GLY A 317 -13.91 47.39 2.89
CA GLY A 317 -13.72 47.13 1.45
C GLY A 317 -13.24 45.70 1.13
N THR A 318 -13.58 44.71 1.97
CA THR A 318 -13.21 43.33 1.77
C THR A 318 -14.10 42.67 0.69
N PRO A 319 -13.54 42.19 -0.44
CA PRO A 319 -14.35 41.52 -1.46
C PRO A 319 -14.80 40.13 -1.01
N SER A 320 -15.95 39.68 -1.56
CA SER A 320 -16.42 38.31 -1.38
C SER A 320 -15.40 37.28 -1.91
N GLY A 321 -15.24 36.17 -1.19
CA GLY A 321 -14.24 35.16 -1.52
C GLY A 321 -12.83 35.41 -0.94
N LYS A 322 -12.62 36.55 -0.27
CA LYS A 322 -11.34 36.84 0.38
C LYS A 322 -11.08 35.88 1.52
N THR A 323 -9.85 35.34 1.58
CA THR A 323 -9.44 34.40 2.62
C THR A 323 -8.48 35.06 3.61
N PHE A 324 -8.79 34.95 4.87
CA PHE A 324 -7.98 35.40 6.01
C PHE A 324 -7.31 34.19 6.67
N ARG A 325 -6.02 34.32 6.98
CA ARG A 325 -5.23 33.28 7.63
C ARG A 325 -5.09 33.55 9.13
N VAL A 326 -5.56 32.61 9.93
CA VAL A 326 -5.38 32.63 11.39
C VAL A 326 -4.32 31.60 11.74
N ARG A 327 -3.12 32.07 12.08
CA ARG A 327 -1.96 31.21 12.30
C ARG A 327 -2.14 30.28 13.50
N GLY A 328 -1.67 29.01 13.35
CA GLY A 328 -1.66 28.04 14.42
C GLY A 328 -3.06 27.61 14.91
N LYS A 329 -4.11 27.79 14.12
CA LYS A 329 -5.49 27.36 14.44
C LYS A 329 -5.98 26.23 13.53
N GLY A 330 -5.07 25.61 12.78
CA GLY A 330 -5.32 24.39 12.03
C GLY A 330 -5.05 23.13 12.86
N ILE A 331 -4.95 22.01 12.15
CA ILE A 331 -4.66 20.69 12.73
C ILE A 331 -3.20 20.65 13.20
N ALA A 332 -2.97 20.13 14.40
CA ALA A 332 -1.66 19.86 14.94
C ALA A 332 -1.37 18.35 14.82
N PRO A 333 -0.69 17.89 13.76
CA PRO A 333 -0.36 16.48 13.60
C PRO A 333 0.67 16.06 14.65
N GLU A 334 0.72 14.76 14.98
CA GLU A 334 1.72 14.19 15.91
C GLU A 334 3.15 14.43 15.41
N ARG A 335 3.34 14.44 14.07
CA ARG A 335 4.62 14.77 13.42
C ARG A 335 4.39 15.82 12.36
N GLY A 336 5.18 16.89 12.39
CA GLY A 336 5.13 17.97 11.42
C GLY A 336 4.69 19.30 12.02
N ARG A 337 4.44 20.29 11.14
CA ARG A 337 4.03 21.64 11.54
C ARG A 337 2.52 21.69 11.72
N GLN A 338 2.08 22.39 12.78
CA GLN A 338 0.70 22.77 12.96
C GLN A 338 0.24 23.64 11.78
N GLY A 339 -0.96 23.36 11.29
CA GLY A 339 -1.60 24.13 10.24
C GLY A 339 -2.25 25.42 10.74
N ASP A 340 -2.88 26.13 9.83
CA ASP A 340 -3.57 27.38 10.07
C ASP A 340 -5.06 27.22 9.76
N LEU A 341 -5.88 28.15 10.26
CA LEU A 341 -7.27 28.26 9.86
C LEU A 341 -7.38 29.30 8.74
N LEU A 342 -7.95 28.89 7.62
CA LEU A 342 -8.23 29.71 6.45
C LEU A 342 -9.72 30.07 6.45
N VAL A 343 -10.01 31.31 6.79
CA VAL A 343 -11.39 31.84 6.87
C VAL A 343 -11.71 32.56 5.57
N THR A 344 -12.58 31.98 4.76
CA THR A 344 -13.06 32.63 3.52
C THR A 344 -14.38 33.30 3.80
N VAL A 345 -14.44 34.61 3.59
CA VAL A 345 -15.68 35.39 3.78
C VAL A 345 -16.49 35.37 2.49
N GLU A 346 -17.79 35.17 2.63
CA GLU A 346 -18.75 35.18 1.51
C GLU A 346 -19.85 36.22 1.85
N VAL A 347 -20.08 37.19 0.96
CA VAL A 347 -21.12 38.17 1.17
C VAL A 347 -22.48 37.49 0.96
N ALA A 348 -23.26 37.43 2.02
CA ALA A 348 -24.59 36.84 2.00
C ALA A 348 -25.63 37.88 1.62
N VAL A 349 -26.46 37.59 0.65
CA VAL A 349 -27.62 38.41 0.25
C VAL A 349 -28.85 37.86 0.94
N PRO A 350 -29.57 38.69 1.73
CA PRO A 350 -30.80 38.27 2.41
C PRO A 350 -31.89 37.94 1.39
N LYS A 351 -32.60 36.82 1.60
CA LYS A 351 -33.71 36.40 0.73
C LYS A 351 -34.97 37.30 0.87
N LYS A 352 -35.12 37.95 2.01
CA LYS A 352 -36.21 38.86 2.30
C LYS A 352 -35.65 40.11 2.96
N VAL A 353 -36.10 41.27 2.52
CA VAL A 353 -35.77 42.58 3.08
C VAL A 353 -37.05 43.27 3.56
N SER A 354 -36.97 44.00 4.63
CA SER A 354 -38.07 44.86 5.15
C SER A 354 -38.29 46.08 4.21
N LYS A 355 -39.41 46.76 4.37
CA LYS A 355 -39.68 47.97 3.58
C LYS A 355 -38.64 49.07 3.82
N ASP A 356 -38.18 49.20 5.06
CA ASP A 356 -37.18 50.21 5.42
C ASP A 356 -35.80 49.87 4.87
N GLU A 357 -35.40 48.60 4.96
CA GLU A 357 -34.15 48.12 4.33
C GLU A 357 -34.16 48.34 2.82
N LYS A 358 -35.30 48.04 2.16
CA LYS A 358 -35.44 48.26 0.72
C LYS A 358 -35.21 49.71 0.35
N ARG A 359 -35.85 50.65 1.10
CA ARG A 359 -35.68 52.09 0.86
C ARG A 359 -34.22 52.52 0.99
N LEU A 360 -33.55 52.07 2.06
CA LEU A 360 -32.13 52.40 2.26
C LEU A 360 -31.22 51.79 1.16
N LEU A 361 -31.53 50.60 0.67
CA LEU A 361 -30.79 49.98 -0.44
C LEU A 361 -31.04 50.73 -1.77
N GLU A 362 -32.26 51.21 -2.03
CA GLU A 362 -32.57 52.03 -3.20
C GLU A 362 -31.86 53.39 -3.15
N GLU A 363 -31.77 54.01 -1.98
CA GLU A 363 -31.00 55.22 -1.75
C GLU A 363 -29.52 55.01 -1.96
N LEU A 364 -28.95 53.91 -1.45
CA LEU A 364 -27.55 53.52 -1.64
C LEU A 364 -27.23 53.29 -3.13
N ALA A 365 -28.12 52.59 -3.84
CA ALA A 365 -27.96 52.34 -5.27
C ALA A 365 -27.90 53.63 -6.10
N GLY A 366 -28.59 54.71 -5.66
CA GLY A 366 -28.48 56.04 -6.28
C GLY A 366 -27.13 56.71 -6.11
N HIS A 367 -26.33 56.31 -5.13
CA HIS A 367 -24.98 56.81 -4.90
C HIS A 367 -23.86 55.96 -5.52
N GLU A 368 -24.21 54.78 -6.10
CA GLU A 368 -23.23 53.94 -6.79
C GLU A 368 -22.81 54.56 -8.13
N THR A 369 -21.56 54.99 -8.23
CA THR A 369 -21.03 55.62 -9.42
C THR A 369 -20.05 54.72 -10.19
N GLU A 370 -19.67 53.60 -9.62
CA GLU A 370 -18.65 52.68 -10.17
C GLU A 370 -19.27 51.68 -11.13
N ASP A 371 -18.82 51.68 -12.39
CA ASP A 371 -19.24 50.63 -13.36
C ASP A 371 -18.45 49.34 -13.15
N ILE A 372 -18.89 48.50 -12.24
CA ILE A 372 -18.28 47.22 -11.90
C ILE A 372 -18.29 46.20 -13.07
N ARG A 373 -19.00 46.49 -14.18
CA ARG A 373 -19.13 45.63 -15.38
C ARG A 373 -18.37 46.16 -16.58
N SER A 374 -17.55 47.23 -16.41
CA SER A 374 -16.78 47.84 -17.51
C SER A 374 -15.91 46.85 -18.27
N HIS A 375 -15.40 45.81 -17.58
CA HIS A 375 -14.55 44.76 -18.14
C HIS A 375 -15.33 43.70 -18.99
N LEU A 376 -16.67 43.77 -19.04
CA LEU A 376 -17.50 42.88 -19.85
C LEU A 376 -17.89 43.50 -21.20
N ARG A 377 -17.47 44.73 -21.47
CA ARG A 377 -17.73 45.48 -22.72
C ARG A 377 -16.58 45.39 -23.70
#